data_af558f5ccf0a43961f64f6b6790ea5d1
#
_entry.id   af558f5ccf0a43961f64f6b6790ea5d1
#
_cell.length_a   1.000
_cell.length_b   1.000
_cell.length_c   1.000
_cell.angle_alpha   90.00
_cell.angle_beta   90.00
_cell.angle_gamma   90.00
#
_symmetry.space_group_name_H-M   'P 1'
#
loop_
_entity.id
_entity.type
_entity.pdbx_description
1 polymer ?
#
loop_
_entity_poly.entity_id
_entity_poly.type
_entity_poly.pdbx_seq_one_letter_code
_entity_poly.pdbx_strand_id
1 'polypeptide(L)'
;VHSHAVSNELEGLSKFDGTEDLYFHSGERGHHPAWNSRCFDYGKDEVIFFLLSNLKFWMEEYHLDGFRFDGVTSMLYYDHGLGRDFCSYDAYYDGGQDEDALVYLGLANIMIKELDEDAFTIAEEMSGMPGLAAPISQCGWGFDFRMSMGVPDNWIKWIKDQKDEDWSMCGMYYELTNKRKDEKTISYVECHDQAMVGDKTVIFRLIDKEMYFSMDKGSHNPLVERGIALHKMIRLVTVATAGDGYLTFMGNEFGHPEWIDFPREGNNWSHKHARRIWSLKDNPELRFMALKDFDQDMITLIK
;
A
#
# COMPACT_ATOMS: atom_id res chain seq x y z
N VAL A 1 3.09 1.50 10.12
CA VAL A 1 4.39 1.99 10.64
C VAL A 1 5.11 2.71 9.52
N HIS A 2 5.50 3.96 9.74
CA HIS A 2 6.22 4.76 8.74
C HIS A 2 7.72 4.59 8.86
N SER A 3 8.39 4.52 7.71
CA SER A 3 9.85 4.49 7.58
C SER A 3 10.50 5.88 7.78
N HIS A 4 9.70 6.92 7.80
CA HIS A 4 10.15 8.31 7.84
C HIS A 4 9.14 9.20 8.59
N ALA A 5 9.53 10.43 8.92
CA ALA A 5 8.68 11.41 9.58
C ALA A 5 8.55 12.69 8.76
N VAL A 6 7.50 13.47 9.03
CA VAL A 6 7.30 14.76 8.36
C VAL A 6 8.43 15.74 8.71
N SER A 7 8.79 16.60 7.74
CA SER A 7 9.82 17.63 7.89
C SER A 7 9.36 18.89 8.62
N ASN A 8 8.10 18.93 9.08
CA ASN A 8 7.56 20.09 9.78
C ASN A 8 8.35 20.40 11.06
N GLU A 9 8.86 21.62 11.17
CA GLU A 9 9.69 22.05 12.30
C GLU A 9 8.89 22.47 13.53
N LEU A 10 7.62 22.87 13.36
CA LEU A 10 6.78 23.37 14.45
C LEU A 10 6.00 22.26 15.15
N GLU A 11 5.69 21.20 14.43
CA GLU A 11 4.90 20.07 14.90
C GLU A 11 5.58 18.75 14.49
N GLY A 12 5.42 17.72 15.29
CA GLY A 12 6.02 16.42 15.01
C GLY A 12 7.44 16.27 15.57
N LEU A 13 8.22 15.35 14.98
CA LEU A 13 9.50 14.91 15.53
C LEU A 13 10.71 15.68 14.98
N SER A 14 10.55 16.46 13.91
CA SER A 14 11.69 16.99 13.14
C SER A 14 12.67 17.83 13.96
N LYS A 15 12.14 18.68 14.86
CA LYS A 15 12.94 19.49 15.81
C LYS A 15 12.34 19.40 17.21
N PHE A 16 12.01 18.21 17.67
CA PHE A 16 11.28 17.98 18.91
C PHE A 16 11.99 18.54 20.15
N ASP A 17 13.32 18.45 20.22
CA ASP A 17 14.16 18.98 21.28
C ASP A 17 14.85 20.29 20.92
N GLY A 18 14.56 20.85 19.74
CA GLY A 18 15.23 22.03 19.18
C GLY A 18 16.44 21.71 18.31
N THR A 19 16.86 20.45 18.23
CA THR A 19 17.91 19.97 17.30
C THR A 19 17.28 19.22 16.12
N GLU A 20 18.08 18.90 15.10
CA GLU A 20 17.61 18.18 13.91
C GLU A 20 17.90 16.69 13.97
N ASP A 21 18.67 16.25 14.94
CA ASP A 21 19.27 14.93 14.98
C ASP A 21 18.87 14.08 16.19
N LEU A 22 17.86 14.46 16.96
CA LEU A 22 17.38 13.64 18.08
C LEU A 22 16.96 12.24 17.62
N TYR A 23 16.06 12.19 16.64
CA TYR A 23 15.54 10.93 16.07
C TYR A 23 16.15 10.56 14.72
N PHE A 24 16.79 11.51 14.04
CA PHE A 24 17.16 11.40 12.64
C PHE A 24 18.67 11.47 12.43
N HIS A 25 19.12 11.02 11.27
CA HIS A 25 20.49 11.27 10.85
C HIS A 25 20.75 12.76 10.69
N SER A 26 21.98 13.19 10.99
CA SER A 26 22.41 14.55 10.75
C SER A 26 22.65 14.82 9.26
N GLY A 27 22.47 16.08 8.85
CA GLY A 27 22.75 16.54 7.50
C GLY A 27 21.86 15.91 6.42
N GLU A 28 22.41 15.76 5.22
CA GLU A 28 21.65 15.27 4.04
C GLU A 28 21.08 13.86 4.23
N ARG A 29 21.78 12.97 4.95
CA ARG A 29 21.30 11.62 5.25
C ARG A 29 20.00 11.62 6.05
N GLY A 30 19.74 12.67 6.83
CA GLY A 30 18.52 12.84 7.60
C GLY A 30 17.31 13.29 6.77
N HIS A 31 17.46 13.49 5.46
CA HIS A 31 16.40 13.94 4.56
C HIS A 31 16.16 12.95 3.42
N HIS A 32 14.90 12.58 3.21
CA HIS A 32 14.50 11.79 2.07
C HIS A 32 14.26 12.69 0.85
N PRO A 33 15.09 12.63 -0.21
CA PRO A 33 15.06 13.61 -1.29
C PRO A 33 13.79 13.58 -2.14
N ALA A 34 13.16 12.38 -2.30
CA ALA A 34 11.95 12.25 -3.10
C ALA A 34 10.67 12.62 -2.32
N TRP A 35 10.66 12.47 -0.99
CA TRP A 35 9.47 12.68 -0.15
C TRP A 35 9.52 13.93 0.70
N ASN A 36 10.65 14.65 0.69
CA ASN A 36 10.87 15.80 1.55
C ASN A 36 10.52 15.51 3.02
N SER A 37 11.01 14.40 3.54
CA SER A 37 10.74 13.88 4.87
C SER A 37 12.02 13.59 5.64
N ARG A 38 11.90 13.22 6.93
CA ARG A 38 13.05 12.94 7.79
C ARG A 38 13.26 11.43 7.90
N CYS A 39 14.53 11.00 7.83
CA CYS A 39 14.94 9.60 7.92
C CYS A 39 15.48 9.29 9.31
N PHE A 40 14.87 8.28 9.97
CA PHE A 40 15.30 7.84 11.30
C PHE A 40 16.73 7.31 11.30
N ASP A 41 17.44 7.59 12.39
CA ASP A 41 18.77 7.03 12.67
C ASP A 41 18.62 5.74 13.48
N TYR A 42 18.50 4.63 12.78
CA TYR A 42 18.35 3.30 13.38
C TYR A 42 19.61 2.80 14.11
N GLY A 43 20.75 3.52 13.97
CA GLY A 43 21.96 3.26 14.73
C GLY A 43 21.91 3.77 16.18
N LYS A 44 20.86 4.51 16.57
CA LYS A 44 20.67 5.00 17.94
C LYS A 44 19.74 4.06 18.72
N ASP A 45 20.23 3.55 19.84
CA ASP A 45 19.45 2.68 20.73
C ASP A 45 18.15 3.35 21.17
N GLU A 46 18.18 4.65 21.48
CA GLU A 46 17.01 5.41 21.91
C GLU A 46 15.95 5.51 20.83
N VAL A 47 16.35 5.60 19.56
CA VAL A 47 15.43 5.62 18.41
C VAL A 47 14.80 4.24 18.23
N ILE A 48 15.58 3.18 18.31
CA ILE A 48 15.08 1.80 18.30
C ILE A 48 14.07 1.60 19.43
N PHE A 49 14.40 1.98 20.67
CA PHE A 49 13.47 1.88 21.81
C PHE A 49 12.19 2.70 21.60
N PHE A 50 12.30 3.89 21.05
CA PHE A 50 11.12 4.71 20.74
C PHE A 50 10.20 4.02 19.73
N LEU A 51 10.74 3.51 18.63
CA LEU A 51 9.98 2.88 17.57
C LEU A 51 9.36 1.54 18.02
N LEU A 52 10.12 0.71 18.75
CA LEU A 52 9.61 -0.54 19.32
C LEU A 52 8.54 -0.27 20.38
N SER A 53 8.75 0.72 21.26
CA SER A 53 7.76 1.11 22.26
C SER A 53 6.45 1.60 21.62
N ASN A 54 6.54 2.27 20.48
CA ASN A 54 5.36 2.69 19.72
C ASN A 54 4.57 1.48 19.20
N LEU A 55 5.23 0.47 18.64
CA LEU A 55 4.55 -0.77 18.21
C LEU A 55 3.86 -1.46 19.39
N LYS A 56 4.59 -1.64 20.49
CA LYS A 56 4.04 -2.24 21.71
C LYS A 56 2.82 -1.48 22.22
N PHE A 57 2.90 -0.15 22.28
CA PHE A 57 1.79 0.72 22.71
C PHE A 57 0.53 0.51 21.87
N TRP A 58 0.64 0.44 20.55
CA TRP A 58 -0.50 0.22 19.69
C TRP A 58 -1.11 -1.17 19.84
N MET A 59 -0.31 -2.19 20.12
CA MET A 59 -0.82 -3.55 20.39
C MET A 59 -1.49 -3.64 21.76
N GLU A 60 -0.85 -3.17 22.82
CA GLU A 60 -1.34 -3.32 24.18
C GLU A 60 -2.52 -2.39 24.52
N GLU A 61 -2.46 -1.12 24.09
CA GLU A 61 -3.46 -0.13 24.44
C GLU A 61 -4.62 -0.04 23.43
N TYR A 62 -4.35 -0.30 22.15
CA TYR A 62 -5.35 -0.21 21.07
C TYR A 62 -5.74 -1.56 20.48
N HIS A 63 -5.10 -2.64 20.93
CA HIS A 63 -5.42 -4.01 20.53
C HIS A 63 -5.34 -4.21 19.01
N LEU A 64 -4.27 -3.71 18.37
CA LEU A 64 -4.03 -3.96 16.96
C LEU A 64 -3.53 -5.39 16.75
N ASP A 65 -4.05 -6.07 15.72
CA ASP A 65 -3.70 -7.44 15.36
C ASP A 65 -2.46 -7.54 14.46
N GLY A 66 -1.80 -6.42 14.14
CA GLY A 66 -0.61 -6.40 13.32
C GLY A 66 -0.34 -5.06 12.65
N PHE A 67 0.68 -5.02 11.78
CA PHE A 67 1.16 -3.78 11.17
C PHE A 67 1.53 -3.94 9.71
N ARG A 68 1.21 -2.91 8.90
CA ARG A 68 1.88 -2.66 7.63
C ARG A 68 3.03 -1.68 7.88
N PHE A 69 4.21 -2.04 7.44
CA PHE A 69 5.39 -1.17 7.41
C PHE A 69 5.44 -0.47 6.05
N ASP A 70 5.36 0.84 6.10
CA ASP A 70 5.29 1.74 4.96
C ASP A 70 6.69 2.11 4.47
N GLY A 71 6.91 2.11 3.15
CA GLY A 71 8.15 2.59 2.54
C GLY A 71 9.40 1.80 2.96
N VAL A 72 9.31 0.49 3.14
CA VAL A 72 10.41 -0.35 3.64
C VAL A 72 11.64 -0.26 2.71
N THR A 73 11.48 -0.17 1.40
CA THR A 73 12.59 0.04 0.46
C THR A 73 13.45 1.24 0.85
N SER A 74 12.82 2.32 1.28
CA SER A 74 13.49 3.56 1.69
C SER A 74 14.33 3.39 2.98
N MET A 75 14.01 2.40 3.82
CA MET A 75 14.77 2.05 5.02
C MET A 75 15.97 1.16 4.69
N LEU A 76 15.77 0.22 3.76
CA LEU A 76 16.74 -0.85 3.47
C LEU A 76 18.04 -0.34 2.86
N TYR A 77 18.05 0.83 2.23
CA TYR A 77 19.19 1.32 1.45
C TYR A 77 19.55 2.75 1.78
N TYR A 78 20.86 3.04 1.85
CA TYR A 78 21.36 4.40 2.09
C TYR A 78 20.96 5.41 1.01
N ASP A 79 20.72 4.94 -0.20
CA ASP A 79 20.19 5.73 -1.34
C ASP A 79 18.67 5.66 -1.45
N HIS A 80 17.99 5.08 -0.45
CA HIS A 80 16.53 4.90 -0.41
C HIS A 80 15.97 4.05 -1.57
N GLY A 81 16.82 3.28 -2.26
CA GLY A 81 16.46 2.55 -3.47
C GLY A 81 16.25 3.43 -4.71
N LEU A 82 16.58 4.73 -4.62
CA LEU A 82 16.38 5.68 -5.72
C LEU A 82 17.47 5.54 -6.78
N GLY A 83 17.05 5.42 -8.06
CA GLY A 83 17.98 5.30 -9.18
C GLY A 83 18.77 3.99 -9.20
N ARG A 84 18.34 2.98 -8.46
CA ARG A 84 18.95 1.66 -8.37
C ARG A 84 18.14 0.62 -9.16
N ASP A 85 18.82 -0.19 -9.97
CA ASP A 85 18.23 -1.32 -10.66
C ASP A 85 18.54 -2.63 -9.94
N PHE A 86 17.50 -3.33 -9.51
CA PHE A 86 17.60 -4.61 -8.81
C PHE A 86 17.52 -5.80 -9.78
N CYS A 87 18.43 -5.84 -10.77
CA CYS A 87 18.43 -6.84 -11.85
C CYS A 87 19.21 -8.12 -11.51
N SER A 88 19.96 -8.13 -10.40
CA SER A 88 20.74 -9.29 -9.93
C SER A 88 20.75 -9.36 -8.40
N TYR A 89 21.09 -10.54 -7.87
CA TYR A 89 21.22 -10.70 -6.42
C TYR A 89 22.34 -9.83 -5.82
N ASP A 90 23.39 -9.54 -6.57
CA ASP A 90 24.48 -8.68 -6.11
C ASP A 90 23.99 -7.24 -5.78
N ALA A 91 22.96 -6.76 -6.48
CA ALA A 91 22.39 -5.44 -6.23
C ALA A 91 21.73 -5.31 -4.85
N TYR A 92 21.34 -6.43 -4.22
CA TYR A 92 20.78 -6.42 -2.86
C TYR A 92 21.84 -6.47 -1.77
N TYR A 93 23.12 -6.78 -2.09
CA TYR A 93 24.18 -7.05 -1.14
C TYR A 93 25.50 -6.36 -1.52
N ASP A 94 25.41 -5.19 -2.14
CA ASP A 94 26.55 -4.41 -2.64
C ASP A 94 27.21 -3.51 -1.58
N GLY A 95 26.73 -3.59 -0.32
CA GLY A 95 27.19 -2.73 0.79
C GLY A 95 26.43 -1.40 0.89
N GLY A 96 25.40 -1.19 0.05
CA GLY A 96 24.52 -0.03 0.12
C GLY A 96 23.30 -0.20 1.04
N GLN A 97 23.21 -1.33 1.76
CA GLN A 97 22.15 -1.61 2.71
C GLN A 97 22.37 -0.90 4.03
N ASP A 98 21.28 -0.42 4.65
CA ASP A 98 21.30 0.09 6.02
C ASP A 98 21.13 -1.09 6.99
N GLU A 99 22.25 -1.58 7.53
CA GLU A 99 22.25 -2.74 8.44
C GLU A 99 21.49 -2.45 9.74
N ASP A 100 21.54 -1.22 10.23
CA ASP A 100 20.82 -0.80 11.45
C ASP A 100 19.31 -0.84 11.24
N ALA A 101 18.83 -0.39 10.08
CA ALA A 101 17.43 -0.49 9.71
C ALA A 101 16.97 -1.96 9.57
N LEU A 102 17.80 -2.82 8.99
CA LEU A 102 17.52 -4.26 8.90
C LEU A 102 17.42 -4.91 10.28
N VAL A 103 18.30 -4.53 11.21
CA VAL A 103 18.25 -5.00 12.61
C VAL A 103 16.96 -4.53 13.28
N TYR A 104 16.58 -3.25 13.11
CA TYR A 104 15.30 -2.74 13.63
C TYR A 104 14.10 -3.53 13.11
N LEU A 105 14.03 -3.79 11.82
CA LEU A 105 12.92 -4.55 11.21
C LEU A 105 12.83 -5.97 11.79
N GLY A 106 13.98 -6.64 11.94
CA GLY A 106 14.02 -7.96 12.57
C GLY A 106 13.56 -7.93 14.03
N LEU A 107 14.05 -6.97 14.82
CA LEU A 107 13.62 -6.79 16.22
C LEU A 107 12.14 -6.47 16.33
N ALA A 108 11.60 -5.63 15.45
CA ALA A 108 10.18 -5.31 15.41
C ALA A 108 9.32 -6.56 15.18
N ASN A 109 9.68 -7.37 14.18
CA ASN A 109 8.96 -8.62 13.89
C ASN A 109 9.04 -9.63 15.04
N ILE A 110 10.20 -9.78 15.69
CA ILE A 110 10.35 -10.64 16.87
C ILE A 110 9.45 -10.15 18.00
N MET A 111 9.52 -8.87 18.34
CA MET A 111 8.76 -8.30 19.45
C MET A 111 7.25 -8.40 19.22
N ILE A 112 6.77 -8.15 18.01
CA ILE A 112 5.35 -8.26 17.66
C ILE A 112 4.88 -9.70 17.90
N LYS A 113 5.63 -10.71 17.46
CA LYS A 113 5.32 -12.12 17.67
C LYS A 113 5.43 -12.58 19.13
N GLU A 114 6.30 -11.96 19.91
CA GLU A 114 6.37 -12.22 21.37
C GLU A 114 5.19 -11.62 22.13
N LEU A 115 4.64 -10.49 21.67
CA LEU A 115 3.45 -9.89 22.26
C LEU A 115 2.17 -10.64 21.89
N ASP A 116 2.08 -11.08 20.64
CA ASP A 116 0.94 -11.86 20.12
C ASP A 116 1.42 -12.74 18.95
N GLU A 117 1.39 -14.06 19.13
CA GLU A 117 1.82 -15.03 18.10
C GLU A 117 0.93 -15.00 16.84
N ASP A 118 -0.33 -14.60 16.99
CA ASP A 118 -1.30 -14.48 15.89
C ASP A 118 -1.21 -13.15 15.15
N ALA A 119 -0.54 -12.15 15.71
CA ALA A 119 -0.32 -10.88 15.04
C ALA A 119 0.48 -11.07 13.76
N PHE A 120 0.23 -10.24 12.75
CA PHE A 120 0.91 -10.34 11.47
C PHE A 120 1.54 -9.02 11.01
N THR A 121 2.58 -9.13 10.20
CA THR A 121 3.30 -8.00 9.65
C THR A 121 3.38 -8.05 8.14
N ILE A 122 3.22 -6.88 7.51
CA ILE A 122 3.22 -6.71 6.06
C ILE A 122 4.27 -5.66 5.70
N ALA A 123 5.20 -6.00 4.82
CA ALA A 123 6.16 -5.05 4.27
C ALA A 123 5.65 -4.45 2.96
N GLU A 124 5.61 -3.13 2.89
CA GLU A 124 5.52 -2.43 1.62
C GLU A 124 6.94 -2.19 1.10
N GLU A 125 7.32 -2.99 0.10
CA GLU A 125 8.70 -3.02 -0.37
C GLU A 125 8.75 -3.28 -1.88
N MET A 126 9.43 -2.40 -2.62
CA MET A 126 9.44 -2.38 -4.09
C MET A 126 10.69 -3.02 -4.71
N SER A 127 11.82 -3.07 -3.96
CA SER A 127 13.07 -3.57 -4.53
C SER A 127 13.07 -5.06 -4.82
N GLY A 128 12.22 -5.82 -4.13
CA GLY A 128 12.21 -7.28 -4.17
C GLY A 128 13.29 -7.91 -3.30
N MET A 129 13.73 -7.25 -2.20
CA MET A 129 14.73 -7.75 -1.27
C MET A 129 14.46 -9.21 -0.90
N PRO A 130 15.39 -10.14 -1.16
CA PRO A 130 15.22 -11.55 -0.85
C PRO A 130 15.09 -11.82 0.65
N GLY A 131 14.17 -12.71 1.04
CA GLY A 131 14.02 -13.14 2.43
C GLY A 131 13.28 -12.14 3.33
N LEU A 132 12.73 -11.06 2.78
CA LEU A 132 12.03 -10.07 3.59
C LEU A 132 10.83 -10.67 4.34
N ALA A 133 10.01 -11.47 3.64
CA ALA A 133 8.88 -12.20 4.21
C ALA A 133 9.23 -13.67 4.46
N ALA A 134 10.44 -13.94 4.91
CA ALA A 134 10.88 -15.25 5.35
C ALA A 134 11.14 -15.26 6.87
N PRO A 135 10.95 -16.39 7.55
CA PRO A 135 11.21 -16.49 8.98
C PRO A 135 12.66 -16.16 9.35
N ILE A 136 12.87 -15.52 10.51
CA ILE A 136 14.20 -15.22 11.03
C ILE A 136 15.04 -16.50 11.21
N SER A 137 14.41 -17.61 11.60
CA SER A 137 15.06 -18.92 11.70
C SER A 137 15.62 -19.46 10.38
N GLN A 138 15.19 -18.88 9.25
CA GLN A 138 15.66 -19.20 7.89
C GLN A 138 16.51 -18.06 7.31
N CYS A 139 17.08 -17.21 8.15
CA CYS A 139 17.84 -16.03 7.77
C CYS A 139 17.02 -14.97 7.02
N GLY A 140 15.71 -14.93 7.23
CA GLY A 140 14.82 -13.86 6.75
C GLY A 140 14.69 -12.73 7.77
N TRP A 141 13.89 -11.73 7.42
CA TRP A 141 13.65 -10.53 8.24
C TRP A 141 12.36 -10.63 9.08
N GLY A 142 11.61 -11.73 8.95
CA GLY A 142 10.51 -12.09 9.83
C GLY A 142 9.15 -11.49 9.48
N PHE A 143 9.00 -10.77 8.37
CA PHE A 143 7.67 -10.37 7.92
C PHE A 143 6.82 -11.59 7.54
N ASP A 144 5.52 -11.53 7.82
CA ASP A 144 4.58 -12.56 7.38
C ASP A 144 4.23 -12.42 5.91
N PHE A 145 4.12 -11.17 5.43
CA PHE A 145 3.72 -10.86 4.06
C PHE A 145 4.51 -9.69 3.50
N ARG A 146 4.56 -9.63 2.17
CA ARG A 146 4.93 -8.41 1.44
C ARG A 146 3.82 -7.99 0.48
N MET A 147 3.72 -6.72 0.16
CA MET A 147 2.78 -6.22 -0.83
C MET A 147 3.24 -6.53 -2.25
N SER A 148 2.33 -7.00 -3.11
CA SER A 148 2.59 -7.24 -4.54
C SER A 148 2.48 -5.93 -5.32
N MET A 149 3.46 -5.03 -5.15
CA MET A 149 3.46 -3.66 -5.67
C MET A 149 3.30 -3.58 -7.20
N GLY A 150 3.82 -4.55 -7.95
CA GLY A 150 3.70 -4.60 -9.41
C GLY A 150 2.28 -4.87 -9.92
N VAL A 151 1.40 -5.46 -9.11
CA VAL A 151 0.03 -5.81 -9.54
C VAL A 151 -0.81 -4.56 -9.85
N PRO A 152 -0.97 -3.60 -8.93
CA PRO A 152 -1.71 -2.37 -9.22
C PRO A 152 -1.08 -1.53 -10.34
N ASP A 153 0.24 -1.47 -10.42
CA ASP A 153 0.94 -0.71 -11.46
C ASP A 153 0.67 -1.29 -12.85
N ASN A 154 0.67 -2.61 -12.97
CA ASN A 154 0.31 -3.28 -14.22
C ASN A 154 -1.17 -3.04 -14.59
N TRP A 155 -2.11 -3.10 -13.64
CA TRP A 155 -3.51 -2.78 -13.91
C TRP A 155 -3.68 -1.36 -14.43
N ILE A 156 -3.04 -0.38 -13.78
CA ILE A 156 -3.08 1.02 -14.24
C ILE A 156 -2.51 1.15 -15.64
N LYS A 157 -1.37 0.52 -15.91
CA LYS A 157 -0.72 0.55 -17.22
C LYS A 157 -1.62 -0.04 -18.31
N TRP A 158 -2.20 -1.21 -18.09
CA TRP A 158 -3.11 -1.83 -19.07
C TRP A 158 -4.33 -0.97 -19.33
N ILE A 159 -4.98 -0.44 -18.29
CA ILE A 159 -6.16 0.42 -18.44
C ILE A 159 -5.83 1.74 -19.16
N LYS A 160 -4.65 2.32 -18.93
CA LYS A 160 -4.25 3.60 -19.54
C LYS A 160 -3.77 3.45 -20.98
N ASP A 161 -2.96 2.45 -21.24
CA ASP A 161 -2.14 2.39 -22.45
C ASP A 161 -2.73 1.47 -23.51
N GLN A 162 -3.71 0.61 -23.15
CA GLN A 162 -4.26 -0.40 -24.04
C GLN A 162 -5.79 -0.43 -23.95
N LYS A 163 -6.42 -0.78 -25.06
CA LYS A 163 -7.82 -1.17 -25.02
C LYS A 163 -7.95 -2.56 -24.41
N ASP A 164 -9.02 -2.83 -23.70
CA ASP A 164 -9.23 -4.14 -23.05
C ASP A 164 -9.33 -5.32 -24.04
N GLU A 165 -9.77 -5.08 -25.27
CA GLU A 165 -9.75 -6.07 -26.37
C GLU A 165 -8.31 -6.47 -26.79
N ASP A 166 -7.33 -5.65 -26.51
CA ASP A 166 -5.91 -5.89 -26.85
C ASP A 166 -5.11 -6.46 -25.67
N TRP A 167 -5.74 -6.69 -24.51
CA TRP A 167 -5.04 -7.21 -23.34
C TRP A 167 -4.55 -8.66 -23.55
N SER A 168 -3.27 -8.89 -23.31
CA SER A 168 -2.68 -10.22 -23.39
C SER A 168 -3.01 -11.04 -22.14
N MET A 169 -3.86 -12.06 -22.26
CA MET A 169 -4.21 -12.94 -21.14
C MET A 169 -2.99 -13.68 -20.58
N CYS A 170 -2.06 -14.11 -21.41
CA CYS A 170 -0.82 -14.73 -20.96
C CYS A 170 0.08 -13.74 -20.21
N GLY A 171 0.20 -12.51 -20.71
CA GLY A 171 0.95 -11.45 -20.05
C GLY A 171 0.33 -11.08 -18.70
N MET A 172 -0.98 -10.94 -18.63
CA MET A 172 -1.69 -10.67 -17.38
C MET A 172 -1.50 -11.80 -16.37
N TYR A 173 -1.67 -13.05 -16.76
CA TYR A 173 -1.43 -14.19 -15.88
C TYR A 173 -0.01 -14.21 -15.34
N TYR A 174 0.99 -13.95 -16.19
CA TYR A 174 2.39 -13.88 -15.77
C TYR A 174 2.59 -12.78 -14.71
N GLU A 175 2.17 -11.55 -14.98
CA GLU A 175 2.37 -10.42 -14.05
C GLU A 175 1.61 -10.59 -12.72
N LEU A 176 0.39 -11.13 -12.76
CA LEU A 176 -0.40 -11.36 -11.57
C LEU A 176 0.12 -12.52 -10.70
N THR A 177 0.90 -13.45 -11.28
CA THR A 177 1.45 -14.61 -10.57
C THR A 177 2.97 -14.56 -10.40
N ASN A 178 3.63 -13.51 -10.93
CA ASN A 178 5.08 -13.32 -10.82
C ASN A 178 5.45 -12.88 -9.40
N LYS A 179 5.69 -13.85 -8.53
CA LYS A 179 6.06 -13.64 -7.12
C LYS A 179 7.05 -14.69 -6.68
N ARG A 180 7.79 -14.42 -5.59
CA ARG A 180 8.65 -15.42 -4.95
C ARG A 180 7.80 -16.54 -4.39
N LYS A 181 8.27 -17.79 -4.55
CA LYS A 181 7.51 -18.97 -4.12
C LYS A 181 7.56 -19.21 -2.62
N ASP A 182 8.59 -18.71 -1.97
CA ASP A 182 8.94 -18.89 -0.57
C ASP A 182 8.52 -17.71 0.31
N GLU A 183 7.89 -16.68 -0.27
CA GLU A 183 7.37 -15.53 0.45
C GLU A 183 5.87 -15.35 0.19
N LYS A 184 5.10 -15.07 1.25
CA LYS A 184 3.68 -14.76 1.14
C LYS A 184 3.45 -13.32 0.70
N THR A 185 2.40 -13.10 -0.09
CA THR A 185 2.10 -11.80 -0.66
C THR A 185 0.65 -11.37 -0.45
N ILE A 186 0.46 -10.05 -0.31
CA ILE A 186 -0.85 -9.40 -0.36
C ILE A 186 -1.00 -8.77 -1.74
N SER A 187 -1.92 -9.28 -2.54
CA SER A 187 -2.25 -8.71 -3.85
C SER A 187 -3.38 -7.69 -3.73
N TYR A 188 -3.43 -6.72 -4.64
CA TYR A 188 -4.46 -5.69 -4.66
C TYR A 188 -4.56 -5.04 -6.03
N VAL A 189 -5.72 -4.46 -6.32
CA VAL A 189 -5.94 -3.71 -7.56
C VAL A 189 -5.47 -2.27 -7.43
N GLU A 190 -5.74 -1.68 -6.29
CA GLU A 190 -5.35 -0.32 -5.93
C GLU A 190 -5.38 -0.15 -4.41
N CYS A 191 -4.59 0.76 -3.89
CA CYS A 191 -4.66 1.24 -2.51
C CYS A 191 -4.77 2.78 -2.51
N HIS A 192 -4.51 3.41 -1.38
CA HIS A 192 -4.51 4.86 -1.26
C HIS A 192 -3.47 5.53 -2.18
N ASP A 193 -2.35 4.88 -2.46
CA ASP A 193 -1.30 5.44 -3.31
C ASP A 193 -1.79 5.67 -4.73
N GLN A 194 -2.39 4.66 -5.36
CA GLN A 194 -2.92 4.78 -6.71
C GLN A 194 -4.16 5.67 -6.75
N ALA A 195 -5.04 5.52 -5.75
CA ALA A 195 -6.35 6.19 -5.76
C ALA A 195 -6.29 7.66 -5.35
N MET A 196 -5.33 8.06 -4.52
CA MET A 196 -5.28 9.40 -3.89
C MET A 196 -4.02 10.18 -4.23
N VAL A 197 -2.87 9.52 -4.27
CA VAL A 197 -1.57 10.15 -4.49
C VAL A 197 -1.21 10.10 -5.98
N GLY A 198 -1.35 8.94 -6.59
CA GLY A 198 -0.92 8.72 -7.96
C GLY A 198 -1.83 9.33 -9.02
N ASP A 199 -3.15 9.18 -8.92
CA ASP A 199 -4.08 9.72 -9.93
C ASP A 199 -5.57 9.56 -9.54
N LYS A 200 -6.20 8.45 -9.96
CA LYS A 200 -7.65 8.18 -9.87
C LYS A 200 -7.91 6.73 -9.46
N THR A 201 -9.06 6.47 -8.86
CA THR A 201 -9.51 5.09 -8.64
C THR A 201 -9.67 4.34 -9.97
N VAL A 202 -9.47 3.03 -9.94
CA VAL A 202 -9.61 2.18 -11.14
C VAL A 202 -11.00 2.31 -11.76
N ILE A 203 -12.06 2.33 -10.95
CA ILE A 203 -13.42 2.49 -11.47
C ILE A 203 -13.60 3.86 -12.17
N PHE A 204 -13.00 4.93 -11.63
CA PHE A 204 -13.06 6.24 -12.25
C PHE A 204 -12.28 6.31 -13.57
N ARG A 205 -11.16 5.58 -13.67
CA ARG A 205 -10.44 5.44 -14.96
C ARG A 205 -11.27 4.75 -16.03
N LEU A 206 -12.06 3.76 -15.63
CA LEU A 206 -12.87 2.96 -16.55
C LEU A 206 -14.15 3.69 -17.03
N ILE A 207 -14.73 4.55 -16.19
CA ILE A 207 -16.05 5.16 -16.43
C ILE A 207 -15.98 6.68 -16.57
N ASP A 208 -15.00 7.32 -15.90
CA ASP A 208 -14.80 8.77 -15.86
C ASP A 208 -16.08 9.51 -15.38
N LYS A 209 -16.31 10.70 -15.88
CA LYS A 209 -17.41 11.59 -15.49
C LYS A 209 -18.81 10.96 -15.61
N GLU A 210 -18.96 9.92 -16.42
CA GLU A 210 -20.24 9.22 -16.57
C GLU A 210 -20.73 8.57 -15.26
N MET A 211 -19.83 8.37 -14.28
CA MET A 211 -20.22 7.96 -12.93
C MET A 211 -21.17 8.92 -12.23
N TYR A 212 -21.18 10.19 -12.60
CA TYR A 212 -22.06 11.21 -12.00
C TYR A 212 -23.42 11.31 -12.65
N PHE A 213 -23.56 10.78 -13.88
CA PHE A 213 -24.75 10.99 -14.70
C PHE A 213 -25.48 9.72 -15.10
N SER A 214 -24.81 8.56 -15.07
CA SER A 214 -25.31 7.34 -15.69
C SER A 214 -25.23 6.11 -14.78
N MET A 215 -25.12 6.30 -13.46
CA MET A 215 -25.06 5.20 -12.49
C MET A 215 -26.45 4.75 -11.99
N ASP A 216 -27.55 5.37 -12.43
CA ASP A 216 -28.86 4.85 -12.16
C ASP A 216 -29.16 3.57 -12.96
N LYS A 217 -29.96 2.67 -12.38
CA LYS A 217 -30.27 1.37 -13.00
C LYS A 217 -31.05 1.49 -14.32
N GLY A 218 -31.79 2.57 -14.52
CA GLY A 218 -32.56 2.84 -15.73
C GLY A 218 -31.72 3.41 -16.87
N SER A 219 -30.50 3.89 -16.59
CA SER A 219 -29.62 4.42 -17.62
C SER A 219 -28.99 3.29 -18.44
N HIS A 220 -28.98 3.45 -19.75
CA HIS A 220 -28.30 2.58 -20.70
C HIS A 220 -27.08 3.31 -21.27
N ASN A 221 -25.96 3.22 -20.58
CA ASN A 221 -24.70 3.80 -21.02
C ASN A 221 -23.66 2.68 -21.20
N PRO A 222 -23.29 2.33 -22.46
CA PRO A 222 -22.32 1.24 -22.72
C PRO A 222 -20.98 1.43 -22.05
N LEU A 223 -20.50 2.67 -21.86
CA LEU A 223 -19.23 2.96 -21.17
C LEU A 223 -19.33 2.56 -19.69
N VAL A 224 -20.41 2.93 -19.02
CA VAL A 224 -20.66 2.58 -17.62
C VAL A 224 -20.82 1.07 -17.45
N GLU A 225 -21.61 0.42 -18.31
CA GLU A 225 -21.83 -1.02 -18.26
C GLU A 225 -20.54 -1.81 -18.45
N ARG A 226 -19.72 -1.43 -19.46
CA ARG A 226 -18.40 -2.02 -19.71
C ARG A 226 -17.44 -1.75 -18.55
N GLY A 227 -17.37 -0.52 -18.05
CA GLY A 227 -16.48 -0.17 -16.95
C GLY A 227 -16.80 -0.93 -15.66
N ILE A 228 -18.08 -1.12 -15.33
CA ILE A 228 -18.50 -1.95 -14.21
C ILE A 228 -18.10 -3.42 -14.42
N ALA A 229 -18.30 -3.96 -15.61
CA ALA A 229 -17.93 -5.33 -15.92
C ALA A 229 -16.41 -5.56 -15.81
N LEU A 230 -15.62 -4.64 -16.36
CA LEU A 230 -14.15 -4.68 -16.25
C LEU A 230 -13.68 -4.54 -14.80
N HIS A 231 -14.25 -3.62 -14.02
CA HIS A 231 -13.91 -3.46 -12.62
C HIS A 231 -14.15 -4.75 -11.80
N LYS A 232 -15.28 -5.41 -12.03
CA LYS A 232 -15.58 -6.70 -11.40
C LYS A 232 -14.58 -7.79 -11.83
N MET A 233 -14.31 -7.89 -13.13
CA MET A 233 -13.35 -8.86 -13.67
C MET A 233 -11.94 -8.64 -13.10
N ILE A 234 -11.44 -7.40 -13.11
CA ILE A 234 -10.13 -7.02 -12.59
C ILE A 234 -9.99 -7.47 -11.14
N ARG A 235 -10.97 -7.19 -10.30
CA ARG A 235 -10.96 -7.56 -8.88
C ARG A 235 -11.00 -9.08 -8.69
N LEU A 236 -11.89 -9.77 -9.41
CA LEU A 236 -12.01 -11.22 -9.32
C LEU A 236 -10.73 -11.94 -9.77
N VAL A 237 -10.15 -11.52 -10.88
CA VAL A 237 -8.91 -12.14 -11.38
C VAL A 237 -7.75 -11.87 -10.42
N THR A 238 -7.65 -10.66 -9.88
CA THR A 238 -6.59 -10.32 -8.92
C THR A 238 -6.69 -11.16 -7.65
N VAL A 239 -7.88 -11.30 -7.07
CA VAL A 239 -8.06 -12.12 -5.86
C VAL A 239 -7.86 -13.60 -6.14
N ALA A 240 -8.31 -14.09 -7.30
CA ALA A 240 -8.15 -15.50 -7.69
C ALA A 240 -6.67 -15.89 -7.95
N THR A 241 -5.81 -14.92 -8.24
CA THR A 241 -4.36 -15.12 -8.46
C THR A 241 -3.50 -14.66 -7.28
N ALA A 242 -4.11 -14.09 -6.23
CA ALA A 242 -3.39 -13.53 -5.09
C ALA A 242 -2.56 -14.58 -4.33
N GLY A 243 -3.16 -15.71 -4.05
CA GLY A 243 -2.54 -16.82 -3.33
C GLY A 243 -2.66 -16.69 -1.81
N ASP A 244 -2.13 -15.64 -1.19
CA ASP A 244 -2.00 -15.56 0.28
C ASP A 244 -2.93 -14.52 0.90
N GLY A 245 -3.14 -13.38 0.26
CA GLY A 245 -4.02 -12.34 0.78
C GLY A 245 -4.42 -11.31 -0.26
N TYR A 246 -5.51 -10.59 0.02
CA TYR A 246 -6.06 -9.57 -0.86
C TYR A 246 -6.44 -8.31 -0.06
N LEU A 247 -5.97 -7.16 -0.53
CA LEU A 247 -6.31 -5.86 0.02
C LEU A 247 -7.37 -5.19 -0.84
N THR A 248 -8.42 -4.67 -0.20
CA THR A 248 -9.38 -3.76 -0.81
C THR A 248 -9.28 -2.39 -0.14
N PHE A 249 -9.03 -1.35 -0.94
CA PHE A 249 -9.08 0.02 -0.44
C PHE A 249 -10.55 0.42 -0.20
N MET A 250 -10.84 0.93 1.01
CA MET A 250 -12.22 1.20 1.46
C MET A 250 -12.98 2.10 0.48
N GLY A 251 -14.17 1.67 0.10
CA GLY A 251 -15.04 2.33 -0.89
C GLY A 251 -14.91 1.74 -2.30
N ASN A 252 -13.81 1.06 -2.61
CA ASN A 252 -13.62 0.45 -3.92
C ASN A 252 -14.45 -0.82 -4.09
N GLU A 253 -14.84 -1.47 -2.99
CA GLU A 253 -15.76 -2.60 -2.98
C GLU A 253 -17.11 -2.29 -3.63
N PHE A 254 -17.57 -1.03 -3.55
CA PHE A 254 -18.79 -0.60 -4.23
C PHE A 254 -18.57 0.42 -5.36
N GLY A 255 -17.30 0.66 -5.73
CA GLY A 255 -16.94 1.58 -6.80
C GLY A 255 -17.25 3.03 -6.47
N HIS A 256 -16.88 3.50 -5.27
CA HIS A 256 -17.10 4.89 -4.85
C HIS A 256 -16.63 5.86 -5.93
N PRO A 257 -17.48 6.79 -6.40
CA PRO A 257 -17.21 7.58 -7.60
C PRO A 257 -16.19 8.69 -7.38
N GLU A 258 -16.02 9.12 -6.14
CA GLU A 258 -15.27 10.31 -5.86
C GLU A 258 -13.85 9.98 -5.46
N TRP A 259 -12.97 10.77 -5.96
CA TRP A 259 -11.63 10.97 -5.47
C TRP A 259 -11.67 11.50 -4.04
N ILE A 260 -10.84 10.97 -3.15
CA ILE A 260 -10.63 11.54 -1.83
C ILE A 260 -9.58 12.63 -1.96
N ASP A 261 -9.97 13.87 -1.67
CA ASP A 261 -9.06 15.02 -1.60
C ASP A 261 -9.00 15.54 -0.15
N PHE A 262 -7.80 15.54 0.41
CA PHE A 262 -7.58 16.02 1.78
C PHE A 262 -7.77 17.53 1.88
N PRO A 263 -8.17 18.04 3.08
CA PRO A 263 -8.17 19.47 3.34
C PRO A 263 -6.80 20.08 3.05
N ARG A 264 -6.76 21.05 2.16
CA ARG A 264 -5.54 21.76 1.75
C ARG A 264 -5.89 23.17 1.25
N GLU A 265 -4.91 24.03 1.10
CA GLU A 265 -5.12 25.41 0.66
C GLU A 265 -5.93 25.48 -0.66
N GLY A 266 -5.60 24.64 -1.65
CA GLY A 266 -6.25 24.62 -2.95
C GLY A 266 -7.74 24.25 -2.94
N ASN A 267 -8.27 23.69 -1.86
CA ASN A 267 -9.70 23.40 -1.68
C ASN A 267 -10.31 24.12 -0.45
N ASN A 268 -9.68 25.22 -0.02
CA ASN A 268 -10.08 26.02 1.14
C ASN A 268 -10.22 25.18 2.45
N TRP A 269 -9.33 24.22 2.64
CA TRP A 269 -9.32 23.31 3.80
C TRP A 269 -10.64 22.53 3.97
N SER A 270 -11.31 22.24 2.88
CA SER A 270 -12.62 21.58 2.87
C SER A 270 -12.51 20.09 3.17
N HIS A 271 -13.34 19.61 4.09
CA HIS A 271 -13.53 18.17 4.36
C HIS A 271 -14.55 17.49 3.44
N LYS A 272 -15.15 18.22 2.49
CA LYS A 272 -16.23 17.71 1.65
C LYS A 272 -15.85 16.44 0.89
N HIS A 273 -14.62 16.39 0.37
CA HIS A 273 -14.09 15.29 -0.42
C HIS A 273 -13.16 14.35 0.38
N ALA A 274 -12.98 14.61 1.68
CA ALA A 274 -12.11 13.80 2.54
C ALA A 274 -12.77 12.55 3.13
N ARG A 275 -13.90 12.10 2.58
CA ARG A 275 -14.66 10.97 3.10
C ARG A 275 -15.44 10.24 2.02
N ARG A 276 -15.74 8.95 2.28
CA ARG A 276 -16.60 8.14 1.44
C ARG A 276 -18.08 8.42 1.69
N ILE A 277 -18.89 8.36 0.63
CA ILE A 277 -20.34 8.50 0.69
C ILE A 277 -20.95 7.08 0.76
N TRP A 278 -20.96 6.53 1.96
CA TRP A 278 -21.37 5.14 2.21
C TRP A 278 -22.82 4.84 1.81
N SER A 279 -23.71 5.83 1.85
CA SER A 279 -25.10 5.66 1.46
C SER A 279 -25.31 5.27 -0.01
N LEU A 280 -24.34 5.48 -0.88
CA LEU A 280 -24.42 5.08 -2.29
C LEU A 280 -24.55 3.56 -2.46
N LYS A 281 -23.84 2.78 -1.63
CA LYS A 281 -23.88 1.31 -1.69
C LYS A 281 -25.23 0.69 -1.30
N ASP A 282 -26.04 1.45 -0.58
CA ASP A 282 -27.35 1.00 -0.05
C ASP A 282 -28.53 1.56 -0.87
N ASN A 283 -28.28 2.38 -1.89
CA ASN A 283 -29.32 2.92 -2.74
C ASN A 283 -29.72 1.91 -3.83
N PRO A 284 -30.96 1.37 -3.79
CA PRO A 284 -31.41 0.34 -4.74
C PRO A 284 -31.58 0.84 -6.17
N GLU A 285 -31.65 2.15 -6.38
CA GLU A 285 -31.80 2.75 -7.71
C GLU A 285 -30.45 2.96 -8.42
N LEU A 286 -29.34 2.78 -7.69
CA LEU A 286 -28.00 2.99 -8.22
C LEU A 286 -27.26 1.67 -8.43
N ARG A 287 -26.33 1.67 -9.37
CA ARG A 287 -25.49 0.49 -9.72
C ARG A 287 -24.40 0.20 -8.68
N PHE A 288 -24.13 1.09 -7.74
CA PHE A 288 -23.17 0.89 -6.66
C PHE A 288 -23.53 -0.30 -5.76
N MET A 289 -24.83 -0.51 -5.52
CA MET A 289 -25.30 -1.67 -4.76
C MET A 289 -24.89 -2.99 -5.43
N ALA A 290 -24.99 -3.09 -6.75
CA ALA A 290 -24.61 -4.29 -7.49
C ALA A 290 -23.08 -4.54 -7.49
N LEU A 291 -22.27 -3.51 -7.30
CA LEU A 291 -20.82 -3.65 -7.10
C LEU A 291 -20.52 -4.17 -5.69
N LYS A 292 -21.21 -3.63 -4.67
CA LYS A 292 -21.11 -4.12 -3.28
C LYS A 292 -21.54 -5.60 -3.19
N ASP A 293 -22.67 -5.97 -3.81
CA ASP A 293 -23.16 -7.34 -3.79
C ASP A 293 -22.16 -8.29 -4.46
N PHE A 294 -21.59 -7.86 -5.60
CA PHE A 294 -20.51 -8.63 -6.25
C PHE A 294 -19.28 -8.81 -5.35
N ASP A 295 -18.86 -7.78 -4.63
CA ASP A 295 -17.73 -7.86 -3.69
C ASP A 295 -18.01 -8.89 -2.59
N GLN A 296 -19.19 -8.85 -2.01
CA GLN A 296 -19.63 -9.81 -1.00
C GLN A 296 -19.61 -11.25 -1.52
N ASP A 297 -20.15 -11.47 -2.74
CA ASP A 297 -20.16 -12.79 -3.39
C ASP A 297 -18.74 -13.26 -3.70
N MET A 298 -17.89 -12.38 -4.21
CA MET A 298 -16.50 -12.64 -4.52
C MET A 298 -15.73 -13.09 -3.26
N ILE A 299 -15.83 -12.35 -2.15
CA ILE A 299 -15.17 -12.70 -0.89
C ILE A 299 -15.73 -14.00 -0.31
N THR A 300 -17.03 -14.26 -0.47
CA THR A 300 -17.65 -15.51 -0.03
C THR A 300 -17.14 -16.72 -0.84
N LEU A 301 -16.89 -16.53 -2.12
CA LEU A 301 -16.41 -17.59 -3.01
C LEU A 301 -14.99 -18.04 -2.69
N ILE A 302 -14.14 -17.11 -2.21
CA ILE A 302 -12.72 -17.41 -1.94
C ILE A 302 -12.43 -17.84 -0.50
N LYS A 303 -13.40 -17.75 0.41
CA LYS A 303 -13.35 -18.31 1.78
C LYS A 303 -13.53 -19.82 1.78
#